data_08d386d72cf57ee16da39f06d598326d
#
_entry.id   08d386d72cf57ee16da39f06d598326d
#
_cell.length_a   1.000
_cell.length_b   1.000
_cell.length_c   1.000
_cell.angle_alpha   90.00
_cell.angle_beta   90.00
_cell.angle_gamma   90.00
#
_symmetry.space_group_name_H-M   'P 1'
#
loop_
_entity.id
_entity.type
_entity.pdbx_description
1 polymer ?
#
loop_
_entity_poly.entity_id
_entity_poly.type
_entity_poly.pdbx_seq_one_letter_code
_entity_poly.pdbx_strand_id
1 'polypeptide(L)'
;MQRPLLARRTCVNLAAMNRVHTRRQFLRLLAGPPLLAAGVCGAWAAKAILIERLIGEAKALPNVSERIDFISRKLLGIRYQADTLIGGPKHPEKFVVRDDAFDCVTFCEVVLAAAIARDMAEFETSLRRIRYDHGNVQYDQRNHYFADWCKRNIENGICRPVAIEPSIVIDKTLTWHREFGKHPVSISAIAKETLLENAKLLTPGDIIGFTSRRAGLDYYHTGLVAFGKTGELLLRNASQSRGRVVEDKMAAFVSVNPVKYVTLLRAVNNPPAVERR
;
A
#
# COMPACT_ATOMS: atom_id res chain seq x y z
N MET A 1 36.67 20.01 -38.40
CA MET A 1 35.29 19.65 -38.70
C MET A 1 34.96 18.35 -38.01
N GLN A 2 34.38 18.39 -36.82
CA GLN A 2 33.81 17.23 -36.11
C GLN A 2 32.52 17.69 -35.49
N ARG A 3 31.40 17.05 -35.86
CA ARG A 3 30.06 17.32 -35.34
C ARG A 3 29.89 16.59 -34.00
N PRO A 4 29.25 17.18 -32.98
CA PRO A 4 28.90 16.47 -31.77
C PRO A 4 27.61 15.68 -31.93
N LEU A 5 27.61 14.43 -31.44
CA LEU A 5 26.47 13.53 -31.32
C LEU A 5 25.43 14.09 -30.35
N LEU A 6 24.20 14.30 -30.85
CA LEU A 6 23.02 14.64 -30.04
C LEU A 6 22.58 13.41 -29.23
N ALA A 7 22.66 13.51 -27.91
CA ALA A 7 22.03 12.58 -26.99
C ALA A 7 20.51 12.75 -27.07
N ARG A 8 19.79 11.72 -27.55
CA ARG A 8 18.31 11.66 -27.54
C ARG A 8 17.83 11.55 -26.08
N ARG A 9 17.25 12.62 -25.58
CA ARG A 9 16.42 12.61 -24.38
C ARG A 9 15.09 11.92 -24.70
N THR A 10 14.87 10.74 -24.16
CA THR A 10 13.56 10.09 -24.12
C THR A 10 12.69 10.82 -23.10
N CYS A 11 11.87 11.73 -23.57
CA CYS A 11 10.75 12.27 -22.81
C CYS A 11 9.71 11.16 -22.63
N VAL A 12 9.55 10.66 -21.40
CA VAL A 12 8.41 9.80 -21.05
C VAL A 12 7.17 10.69 -20.99
N ASN A 13 6.27 10.44 -21.94
CA ASN A 13 5.05 11.20 -22.16
C ASN A 13 4.03 10.94 -21.04
N LEU A 14 3.78 11.93 -20.17
CA LEU A 14 2.83 11.90 -19.05
C LEU A 14 1.36 12.13 -19.49
N ALA A 15 1.03 11.91 -20.77
CA ALA A 15 -0.26 12.29 -21.36
C ALA A 15 -1.22 11.12 -21.63
N ALA A 16 -1.20 10.04 -20.85
CA ALA A 16 -2.08 8.88 -21.08
C ALA A 16 -2.98 8.54 -19.88
N MET A 17 -3.65 9.54 -19.28
CA MET A 17 -4.70 9.30 -18.30
C MET A 17 -5.94 10.15 -18.58
N ASN A 18 -6.51 10.02 -19.78
CA ASN A 18 -7.87 10.46 -20.07
C ASN A 18 -8.42 9.66 -21.25
N ARG A 19 -8.93 8.46 -20.99
CA ARG A 19 -9.93 7.84 -21.88
C ARG A 19 -11.03 7.23 -21.04
N VAL A 20 -12.11 7.97 -20.97
CA VAL A 20 -13.45 7.46 -20.62
C VAL A 20 -13.87 6.55 -21.77
N HIS A 21 -13.93 5.24 -21.56
CA HIS A 21 -14.54 4.32 -22.51
C HIS A 21 -16.01 4.14 -22.17
N THR A 22 -16.84 4.73 -23.01
CA THR A 22 -18.28 4.46 -23.11
C THR A 22 -18.51 3.03 -23.57
N ARG A 23 -19.26 2.26 -22.76
CA ARG A 23 -19.80 0.97 -23.17
C ARG A 23 -20.98 1.18 -24.09
N ARG A 24 -20.92 0.66 -25.33
CA ARG A 24 -22.10 0.21 -26.08
C ARG A 24 -21.72 -0.95 -27.02
N GLN A 25 -22.58 -1.99 -26.97
CA GLN A 25 -22.81 -3.07 -27.93
C GLN A 25 -21.88 -4.29 -27.91
N PHE A 26 -22.40 -5.41 -27.36
CA PHE A 26 -22.75 -6.57 -28.20
C PHE A 26 -23.68 -7.50 -27.40
N LEU A 27 -24.98 -7.44 -27.70
CA LEU A 27 -25.93 -8.50 -27.46
C LEU A 27 -25.93 -9.44 -28.67
N ARG A 28 -25.62 -10.70 -28.48
CA ARG A 28 -26.19 -11.80 -29.29
C ARG A 28 -26.36 -13.04 -28.42
N LEU A 29 -27.60 -13.49 -28.42
CA LEU A 29 -28.12 -14.74 -27.83
C LEU A 29 -27.41 -15.96 -28.39
N LEU A 30 -27.08 -16.93 -27.51
CA LEU A 30 -27.23 -18.35 -27.81
C LEU A 30 -27.62 -19.06 -26.51
N ALA A 31 -28.82 -19.68 -26.52
CA ALA A 31 -29.30 -20.53 -25.47
C ALA A 31 -28.60 -21.89 -25.49
N GLY A 32 -27.99 -22.27 -24.37
CA GLY A 32 -27.51 -23.61 -24.08
C GLY A 32 -27.92 -24.04 -22.68
N PRO A 33 -28.05 -25.34 -22.41
CA PRO A 33 -28.74 -25.89 -21.23
C PRO A 33 -27.99 -25.62 -19.93
N PRO A 34 -28.64 -25.72 -18.73
CA PRO A 34 -28.08 -25.37 -17.46
C PRO A 34 -26.99 -26.38 -17.04
N LEU A 35 -25.75 -25.99 -17.06
CA LEU A 35 -24.64 -26.68 -16.41
C LEU A 35 -24.61 -26.28 -14.94
N LEU A 36 -24.74 -27.28 -14.09
CA LEU A 36 -24.70 -27.29 -12.64
C LEU A 36 -23.65 -26.31 -12.06
N ALA A 37 -24.15 -25.44 -11.21
CA ALA A 37 -23.37 -24.55 -10.36
C ALA A 37 -22.64 -25.35 -9.24
N ALA A 38 -21.53 -25.98 -9.58
CA ALA A 38 -20.61 -26.55 -8.60
C ALA A 38 -19.18 -26.15 -9.02
N GLY A 39 -18.71 -25.01 -8.55
CA GLY A 39 -17.33 -24.62 -8.91
C GLY A 39 -16.86 -23.24 -8.51
N VAL A 40 -17.60 -22.44 -7.71
CA VAL A 40 -17.16 -21.08 -7.37
C VAL A 40 -16.48 -20.99 -5.98
N CYS A 41 -16.62 -22.00 -5.14
CA CYS A 41 -15.99 -22.03 -3.81
C CYS A 41 -14.48 -22.36 -3.85
N GLY A 42 -14.00 -23.05 -4.88
CA GLY A 42 -12.61 -23.55 -4.93
C GLY A 42 -11.55 -22.51 -5.31
N ALA A 43 -11.94 -21.44 -6.03
CA ALA A 43 -10.95 -20.46 -6.52
C ALA A 43 -10.48 -19.45 -5.45
N TRP A 44 -11.29 -19.23 -4.42
CA TRP A 44 -10.95 -18.33 -3.30
C TRP A 44 -10.05 -19.02 -2.26
N ALA A 45 -10.27 -20.30 -2.00
CA ALA A 45 -9.46 -21.07 -1.07
C ALA A 45 -8.00 -21.29 -1.54
N ALA A 46 -7.77 -21.40 -2.85
CA ALA A 46 -6.43 -21.59 -3.40
C ALA A 46 -5.54 -20.35 -3.30
N LYS A 47 -6.10 -19.14 -3.16
CA LYS A 47 -5.33 -17.87 -3.12
C LYS A 47 -4.86 -17.47 -1.72
N ALA A 48 -5.45 -18.04 -0.67
CA ALA A 48 -5.05 -17.75 0.71
C ALA A 48 -3.82 -18.55 1.17
N ILE A 49 -3.39 -19.57 0.41
CA ILE A 49 -2.33 -20.51 0.79
C ILE A 49 -0.98 -19.81 1.00
N LEU A 50 -0.64 -18.80 0.19
CA LEU A 50 0.64 -18.10 0.33
C LEU A 50 0.70 -17.30 1.64
N ILE A 51 -0.32 -16.49 1.93
CA ILE A 51 -0.35 -15.67 3.15
C ILE A 51 -0.40 -16.53 4.40
N GLU A 52 -1.21 -17.60 4.42
CA GLU A 52 -1.29 -18.54 5.53
C GLU A 52 0.08 -19.18 5.84
N ARG A 53 0.77 -19.64 4.79
CA ARG A 53 2.12 -20.17 4.92
C ARG A 53 3.10 -19.13 5.47
N LEU A 54 3.06 -17.90 4.96
CA LEU A 54 3.97 -16.82 5.40
C LEU A 54 3.71 -16.42 6.86
N ILE A 55 2.45 -16.38 7.30
CA ILE A 55 2.10 -16.18 8.71
C ILE A 55 2.72 -17.31 9.56
N GLY A 56 2.56 -18.57 9.13
CA GLY A 56 3.13 -19.73 9.83
C GLY A 56 4.66 -19.67 9.96
N GLU A 57 5.36 -19.36 8.86
CA GLU A 57 6.82 -19.21 8.83
C GLU A 57 7.31 -18.02 9.68
N ALA A 58 6.58 -16.91 9.68
CA ALA A 58 6.95 -15.70 10.41
C ALA A 58 6.75 -15.79 11.94
N LYS A 59 5.95 -16.75 12.44
CA LYS A 59 5.70 -16.92 13.88
C LYS A 59 6.96 -17.10 14.73
N ALA A 60 7.99 -17.70 14.18
CA ALA A 60 9.26 -17.92 14.87
C ALA A 60 10.08 -16.65 15.06
N LEU A 61 9.72 -15.55 14.39
CA LEU A 61 10.45 -14.28 14.46
C LEU A 61 9.98 -13.47 15.68
N PRO A 62 10.93 -12.85 16.42
CA PRO A 62 10.69 -12.33 17.76
C PRO A 62 9.79 -11.10 17.80
N ASN A 63 9.77 -10.29 16.74
CA ASN A 63 9.04 -9.03 16.72
C ASN A 63 8.36 -8.77 15.38
N VAL A 64 7.41 -7.83 15.38
CA VAL A 64 6.61 -7.48 14.19
C VAL A 64 7.47 -6.92 13.05
N SER A 65 8.52 -6.20 13.37
CA SER A 65 9.44 -5.60 12.38
C SER A 65 10.14 -6.68 11.54
N GLU A 66 10.68 -7.70 12.19
CA GLU A 66 11.31 -8.84 11.52
C GLU A 66 10.28 -9.66 10.71
N ARG A 67 9.06 -9.80 11.23
CA ARG A 67 7.97 -10.46 10.49
C ARG A 67 7.57 -9.69 9.24
N ILE A 68 7.48 -8.35 9.32
CA ILE A 68 7.21 -7.50 8.16
C ILE A 68 8.32 -7.64 7.12
N ASP A 69 9.60 -7.57 7.54
CA ASP A 69 10.74 -7.71 6.61
C ASP A 69 10.72 -9.09 5.93
N PHE A 70 10.52 -10.14 6.70
CA PHE A 70 10.46 -11.51 6.19
C PHE A 70 9.32 -11.69 5.17
N ILE A 71 8.08 -11.35 5.55
CA ILE A 71 6.89 -11.54 4.70
C ILE A 71 7.03 -10.70 3.43
N SER A 72 7.35 -9.41 3.56
CA SER A 72 7.46 -8.53 2.41
C SER A 72 8.56 -8.94 1.43
N ARG A 73 9.67 -9.52 1.93
CA ARG A 73 10.75 -10.08 1.11
C ARG A 73 10.28 -11.29 0.30
N LYS A 74 9.43 -12.14 0.88
CA LYS A 74 8.85 -13.31 0.19
C LYS A 74 7.84 -12.92 -0.90
N LEU A 75 7.30 -11.69 -0.86
CA LEU A 75 6.39 -11.14 -1.85
C LEU A 75 7.10 -10.41 -3.01
N LEU A 76 8.44 -10.34 -3.02
CA LEU A 76 9.19 -9.75 -4.14
C LEU A 76 8.85 -10.48 -5.45
N GLY A 77 8.63 -9.70 -6.50
CA GLY A 77 8.25 -10.20 -7.83
C GLY A 77 6.74 -10.39 -8.04
N ILE A 78 5.91 -10.38 -6.99
CA ILE A 78 4.44 -10.38 -7.15
C ILE A 78 4.03 -9.16 -7.96
N ARG A 79 3.11 -9.35 -8.91
CA ARG A 79 2.74 -8.32 -9.88
C ARG A 79 2.09 -7.09 -9.23
N TYR A 80 2.34 -5.94 -9.82
CA TYR A 80 1.57 -4.72 -9.54
C TYR A 80 0.22 -4.77 -10.26
N GLN A 81 -0.83 -4.34 -9.58
CA GLN A 81 -2.13 -4.11 -10.18
C GLN A 81 -2.81 -2.96 -9.44
N ALA A 82 -3.20 -1.90 -10.17
CA ALA A 82 -4.07 -0.86 -9.62
C ALA A 82 -5.49 -1.38 -9.43
N ASP A 83 -6.24 -0.70 -8.57
CA ASP A 83 -7.68 -0.95 -8.36
C ASP A 83 -7.99 -2.41 -7.99
N THR A 84 -7.23 -2.97 -7.04
CA THR A 84 -7.41 -4.36 -6.59
C THR A 84 -8.61 -4.56 -5.68
N LEU A 85 -9.18 -3.49 -5.13
CA LEU A 85 -10.33 -3.51 -4.22
C LEU A 85 -11.65 -3.40 -5.00
N ILE A 86 -12.70 -3.99 -4.46
CA ILE A 86 -14.03 -4.06 -5.10
C ILE A 86 -15.01 -3.26 -4.26
N GLY A 87 -15.56 -2.21 -4.85
CA GLY A 87 -16.57 -1.34 -4.24
C GLY A 87 -16.54 0.04 -4.87
N GLY A 88 -17.56 0.83 -4.62
CA GLY A 88 -17.66 2.19 -5.16
C GLY A 88 -18.93 2.91 -4.68
N PRO A 89 -19.10 4.19 -5.00
CA PRO A 89 -20.26 4.98 -4.56
C PRO A 89 -21.62 4.37 -4.94
N LYS A 90 -21.64 3.53 -5.99
CA LYS A 90 -22.86 2.87 -6.52
C LYS A 90 -22.74 1.35 -6.54
N HIS A 91 -21.69 0.79 -5.95
CA HIS A 91 -21.43 -0.65 -5.93
C HIS A 91 -21.09 -1.08 -4.51
N PRO A 92 -21.71 -2.18 -4.01
CA PRO A 92 -21.38 -2.70 -2.69
C PRO A 92 -19.88 -2.94 -2.51
N GLU A 93 -19.35 -2.56 -1.37
CA GLU A 93 -17.99 -2.87 -0.98
C GLU A 93 -17.88 -4.37 -0.70
N LYS A 94 -16.77 -4.98 -1.14
CA LYS A 94 -16.43 -6.36 -0.83
C LYS A 94 -15.08 -6.41 -0.15
N PHE A 95 -14.98 -7.18 0.92
CA PHE A 95 -13.71 -7.46 1.54
C PHE A 95 -12.86 -8.34 0.61
N VAL A 96 -11.74 -7.80 0.17
CA VAL A 96 -10.83 -8.47 -0.77
C VAL A 96 -9.55 -8.88 -0.04
N VAL A 97 -9.23 -10.17 -0.10
CA VAL A 97 -7.94 -10.73 0.30
C VAL A 97 -7.23 -11.23 -0.96
N ARG A 98 -6.02 -10.75 -1.21
CA ARG A 98 -5.21 -11.15 -2.37
C ARG A 98 -3.74 -11.27 -1.97
N ASP A 99 -3.05 -12.20 -2.61
CA ASP A 99 -1.61 -12.42 -2.50
C ASP A 99 -0.92 -12.55 -3.88
N ASP A 100 -1.70 -12.38 -4.96
CA ASP A 100 -1.26 -12.52 -6.35
C ASP A 100 -1.00 -11.18 -7.07
N ALA A 101 -1.46 -10.07 -6.50
CA ALA A 101 -1.23 -8.73 -7.04
C ALA A 101 -1.52 -7.64 -6.00
N PHE A 102 -0.75 -6.56 -6.05
CA PHE A 102 -0.85 -5.43 -5.14
C PHE A 102 -0.72 -4.09 -5.88
N ASP A 103 -1.39 -3.06 -5.37
CA ASP A 103 -0.92 -1.69 -5.47
C ASP A 103 -0.03 -1.33 -4.26
N CYS A 104 0.46 -0.09 -4.19
CA CYS A 104 1.40 0.32 -3.14
C CYS A 104 0.77 0.29 -1.73
N VAL A 105 -0.52 0.59 -1.60
CA VAL A 105 -1.23 0.60 -0.30
C VAL A 105 -1.60 -0.82 0.11
N THR A 106 -2.23 -1.59 -0.76
CA THR A 106 -2.66 -2.96 -0.46
C THR A 106 -1.49 -3.89 -0.17
N PHE A 107 -0.31 -3.64 -0.74
CA PHE A 107 0.94 -4.32 -0.35
C PHE A 107 1.27 -4.08 1.13
N CYS A 108 1.29 -2.81 1.57
CA CYS A 108 1.57 -2.47 2.96
C CYS A 108 0.52 -3.05 3.91
N GLU A 109 -0.77 -2.97 3.55
CA GLU A 109 -1.88 -3.50 4.34
C GLU A 109 -1.78 -5.01 4.57
N VAL A 110 -1.56 -5.78 3.50
CA VAL A 110 -1.47 -7.25 3.58
C VAL A 110 -0.24 -7.68 4.36
N VAL A 111 0.91 -7.05 4.14
CA VAL A 111 2.13 -7.36 4.88
C VAL A 111 1.98 -7.05 6.37
N LEU A 112 1.43 -5.87 6.71
CA LEU A 112 1.21 -5.47 8.10
C LEU A 112 0.22 -6.41 8.80
N ALA A 113 -0.92 -6.70 8.15
CA ALA A 113 -1.92 -7.62 8.69
C ALA A 113 -1.35 -9.02 8.94
N ALA A 114 -0.57 -9.56 8.00
CA ALA A 114 0.05 -10.87 8.12
C ALA A 114 1.14 -10.91 9.22
N ALA A 115 1.88 -9.81 9.41
CA ALA A 115 2.93 -9.73 10.42
C ALA A 115 2.40 -9.66 11.86
N ILE A 116 1.20 -9.09 12.07
CA ILE A 116 0.58 -9.01 13.41
C ILE A 116 -0.33 -10.20 13.72
N ALA A 117 -0.71 -10.99 12.73
CA ALA A 117 -1.60 -12.14 12.88
C ALA A 117 -0.87 -13.41 13.32
N ARG A 118 -1.58 -14.28 14.02
CA ARG A 118 -1.14 -15.64 14.39
C ARG A 118 -1.70 -16.72 13.47
N ASP A 119 -2.83 -16.42 12.80
CA ASP A 119 -3.52 -17.30 11.87
C ASP A 119 -4.34 -16.49 10.85
N MET A 120 -5.04 -17.18 9.95
CA MET A 120 -5.85 -16.53 8.90
C MET A 120 -7.06 -15.77 9.44
N ALA A 121 -7.67 -16.19 10.55
CA ALA A 121 -8.80 -15.48 11.14
C ALA A 121 -8.36 -14.14 11.74
N GLU A 122 -7.22 -14.12 12.44
CA GLU A 122 -6.61 -12.88 12.92
C GLU A 122 -6.10 -12.00 11.78
N PHE A 123 -5.54 -12.60 10.72
CA PHE A 123 -5.13 -11.86 9.53
C PHE A 123 -6.30 -11.11 8.89
N GLU A 124 -7.41 -11.78 8.63
CA GLU A 124 -8.59 -11.13 8.06
C GLU A 124 -9.15 -10.04 8.96
N THR A 125 -9.22 -10.28 10.26
CA THR A 125 -9.66 -9.30 11.25
C THR A 125 -8.74 -8.08 11.25
N SER A 126 -7.43 -8.30 11.27
CA SER A 126 -6.41 -7.26 11.24
C SER A 126 -6.46 -6.46 9.94
N LEU A 127 -6.61 -7.14 8.80
CA LEU A 127 -6.71 -6.47 7.49
C LEU A 127 -7.96 -5.59 7.38
N ARG A 128 -9.10 -6.02 7.95
CA ARG A 128 -10.30 -5.17 8.05
C ARG A 128 -10.02 -3.91 8.88
N ARG A 129 -9.40 -4.03 10.05
CA ARG A 129 -9.07 -2.90 10.92
C ARG A 129 -8.08 -1.92 10.30
N ILE A 130 -7.10 -2.44 9.54
CA ILE A 130 -6.10 -1.64 8.85
C ILE A 130 -6.71 -0.86 7.69
N ARG A 131 -7.60 -1.49 6.94
CA ARG A 131 -8.17 -0.94 5.69
C ARG A 131 -9.41 -0.08 5.89
N TYR A 132 -10.23 -0.41 6.88
CA TYR A 132 -11.53 0.22 7.09
C TYR A 132 -11.63 0.87 8.47
N ASP A 133 -12.39 1.92 8.57
CA ASP A 133 -12.75 2.54 9.84
C ASP A 133 -13.51 1.54 10.70
N HIS A 134 -13.06 1.33 11.93
CA HIS A 134 -13.57 0.31 12.86
C HIS A 134 -13.70 -1.10 12.26
N GLY A 135 -13.03 -1.41 11.14
CA GLY A 135 -13.13 -2.69 10.45
C GLY A 135 -14.42 -2.90 9.66
N ASN A 136 -15.26 -1.87 9.51
CA ASN A 136 -16.54 -1.94 8.81
C ASN A 136 -16.33 -1.96 7.30
N VAL A 137 -16.70 -3.08 6.65
CA VAL A 137 -16.55 -3.28 5.22
C VAL A 137 -17.63 -2.51 4.46
N GLN A 138 -17.42 -1.20 4.31
CA GLN A 138 -18.28 -0.29 3.56
C GLN A 138 -17.38 0.67 2.78
N TYR A 139 -17.87 1.13 1.61
CA TYR A 139 -17.08 1.98 0.73
C TYR A 139 -16.67 3.30 1.39
N ASP A 140 -17.58 3.96 2.09
CA ASP A 140 -17.35 5.21 2.81
C ASP A 140 -16.51 5.05 4.09
N GLN A 141 -16.35 3.81 4.58
CA GLN A 141 -15.50 3.48 5.73
C GLN A 141 -14.07 3.04 5.31
N ARG A 142 -13.84 2.82 4.02
CA ARG A 142 -12.50 2.50 3.52
C ARG A 142 -11.57 3.71 3.64
N ASN A 143 -10.33 3.48 4.01
CA ASN A 143 -9.28 4.51 4.04
C ASN A 143 -8.88 4.91 2.61
N HIS A 144 -9.63 5.82 1.99
CA HIS A 144 -9.39 6.26 0.62
C HIS A 144 -8.15 7.14 0.49
N TYR A 145 -7.79 7.86 1.54
CA TYR A 145 -6.58 8.64 1.63
C TYR A 145 -5.58 7.97 2.57
N PHE A 146 -4.31 8.00 2.21
CA PHE A 146 -3.27 7.42 3.05
C PHE A 146 -3.06 8.23 4.34
N ALA A 147 -3.42 9.51 4.37
CA ALA A 147 -3.45 10.32 5.59
C ALA A 147 -4.45 9.76 6.62
N ASP A 148 -5.66 9.39 6.20
CA ASP A 148 -6.66 8.74 7.05
C ASP A 148 -6.20 7.34 7.48
N TRP A 149 -5.58 6.60 6.56
CA TRP A 149 -4.97 5.31 6.85
C TRP A 149 -3.92 5.43 7.97
N CYS A 150 -3.02 6.40 7.89
CA CYS A 150 -2.02 6.67 8.92
C CYS A 150 -2.67 7.02 10.27
N LYS A 151 -3.58 7.99 10.25
CA LYS A 151 -4.29 8.47 11.45
C LYS A 151 -5.00 7.32 12.17
N ARG A 152 -5.86 6.57 11.46
CA ARG A 152 -6.65 5.49 12.05
C ARG A 152 -5.80 4.32 12.54
N ASN A 153 -4.73 3.97 11.84
CA ASN A 153 -3.84 2.91 12.30
C ASN A 153 -3.00 3.32 13.54
N ILE A 154 -2.75 4.62 13.74
CA ILE A 154 -2.18 5.15 14.99
C ILE A 154 -3.24 5.10 16.10
N GLU A 155 -4.44 5.61 15.89
CA GLU A 155 -5.54 5.63 16.84
C GLU A 155 -5.94 4.21 17.29
N ASN A 156 -5.91 3.24 16.37
CA ASN A 156 -6.16 1.83 16.67
C ASN A 156 -4.99 1.12 17.35
N GLY A 157 -3.87 1.80 17.62
CA GLY A 157 -2.69 1.22 18.26
C GLY A 157 -1.95 0.16 17.40
N ILE A 158 -2.22 0.12 16.10
CA ILE A 158 -1.57 -0.80 15.16
C ILE A 158 -0.19 -0.27 14.76
N CYS A 159 -0.09 1.05 14.57
CA CYS A 159 1.15 1.75 14.28
C CYS A 159 1.40 2.90 15.25
N ARG A 160 2.63 3.36 15.29
CA ARG A 160 3.03 4.61 15.96
C ARG A 160 3.90 5.44 15.02
N PRO A 161 3.92 6.78 15.13
CA PRO A 161 4.87 7.60 14.38
C PRO A 161 6.32 7.22 14.70
N VAL A 162 7.21 7.32 13.72
CA VAL A 162 8.66 7.32 13.94
C VAL A 162 9.10 8.76 14.10
N ALA A 163 9.49 9.14 15.32
CA ALA A 163 9.94 10.49 15.63
C ALA A 163 11.35 10.72 15.10
N ILE A 164 11.48 11.62 14.13
CA ILE A 164 12.75 12.13 13.59
C ILE A 164 12.60 13.63 13.43
N GLU A 165 13.55 14.38 13.97
CA GLU A 165 13.55 15.84 13.90
C GLU A 165 14.65 16.34 12.90
N PRO A 166 14.43 17.49 12.25
CA PRO A 166 13.25 18.36 12.34
C PRO A 166 12.06 17.79 11.56
N SER A 167 10.87 17.88 12.16
CA SER A 167 9.59 17.54 11.53
C SER A 167 8.78 18.79 11.22
N ILE A 168 7.83 18.67 10.30
CA ILE A 168 6.89 19.72 9.91
C ILE A 168 5.47 19.19 9.87
N VAL A 169 4.49 20.08 9.95
CA VAL A 169 3.08 19.81 9.66
C VAL A 169 2.72 20.40 8.31
N ILE A 170 2.10 19.61 7.45
CA ILE A 170 1.61 20.02 6.13
C ILE A 170 0.09 19.95 6.14
N ASP A 171 -0.56 21.11 6.11
CA ASP A 171 -2.00 21.19 5.99
C ASP A 171 -2.42 21.11 4.52
N LYS A 172 -3.38 20.22 4.23
CA LYS A 172 -3.94 20.04 2.88
C LYS A 172 -5.45 19.91 2.93
N THR A 173 -6.10 20.36 1.85
CA THR A 173 -7.49 20.05 1.56
C THR A 173 -7.53 19.05 0.43
N LEU A 174 -7.94 17.82 0.73
CA LEU A 174 -7.99 16.74 -0.23
C LEU A 174 -9.29 16.80 -1.04
N THR A 175 -9.20 16.52 -2.34
CA THR A 175 -10.33 16.60 -3.30
C THR A 175 -10.26 15.54 -4.38
N TRP A 176 -9.35 14.55 -4.24
CA TRP A 176 -9.14 13.51 -5.24
C TRP A 176 -10.38 12.60 -5.36
N HIS A 177 -10.96 12.23 -4.23
CA HIS A 177 -12.21 11.49 -4.14
C HIS A 177 -13.37 12.48 -4.03
N ARG A 178 -13.89 12.91 -5.17
CA ARG A 178 -14.92 13.98 -5.27
C ARG A 178 -16.20 13.66 -4.53
N GLU A 179 -16.54 12.38 -4.40
CA GLU A 179 -17.72 11.86 -3.71
C GLU A 179 -17.73 12.18 -2.21
N PHE A 180 -16.56 12.40 -1.60
CA PHE A 180 -16.44 12.77 -0.19
C PHE A 180 -16.29 14.29 0.04
N GLY A 181 -16.30 15.10 -1.04
CA GLY A 181 -16.15 16.54 -0.95
C GLY A 181 -14.73 16.99 -0.57
N LYS A 182 -14.65 18.15 0.10
CA LYS A 182 -13.39 18.69 0.60
C LYS A 182 -13.04 18.04 1.93
N HIS A 183 -11.87 17.45 2.03
CA HIS A 183 -11.39 16.74 3.21
C HIS A 183 -10.10 17.38 3.72
N PRO A 184 -10.14 18.17 4.81
CA PRO A 184 -8.96 18.79 5.40
C PRO A 184 -8.16 17.75 6.20
N VAL A 185 -6.84 17.76 6.03
CA VAL A 185 -5.91 16.89 6.76
C VAL A 185 -4.65 17.66 7.16
N SER A 186 -4.06 17.28 8.30
CA SER A 186 -2.73 17.72 8.74
C SER A 186 -1.78 16.52 8.74
N ILE A 187 -0.70 16.62 7.98
CA ILE A 187 0.27 15.54 7.77
C ILE A 187 1.56 15.90 8.50
N SER A 188 1.95 15.09 9.49
CA SER A 188 3.30 15.18 10.08
C SER A 188 4.31 14.50 9.16
N ALA A 189 5.37 15.20 8.79
CA ALA A 189 6.34 14.74 7.82
C ALA A 189 7.74 15.30 8.10
N ILE A 190 8.75 14.64 7.56
CA ILE A 190 10.15 15.08 7.54
C ILE A 190 10.64 15.29 6.11
N ALA A 191 11.67 16.12 5.93
CA ALA A 191 12.31 16.26 4.63
C ALA A 191 12.98 14.94 4.20
N LYS A 192 13.08 14.70 2.89
CA LYS A 192 13.77 13.51 2.38
C LYS A 192 15.27 13.50 2.73
N GLU A 193 15.88 14.66 2.85
CA GLU A 193 17.27 14.83 3.30
C GLU A 193 17.39 14.33 4.76
N THR A 194 16.51 14.78 5.64
CA THR A 194 16.42 14.34 7.04
C THR A 194 16.23 12.82 7.14
N LEU A 195 15.39 12.22 6.27
CA LEU A 195 15.23 10.77 6.18
C LEU A 195 16.57 10.06 5.92
N LEU A 196 17.32 10.51 4.91
CA LEU A 196 18.57 9.88 4.49
C LEU A 196 19.68 10.03 5.54
N GLU A 197 19.76 11.19 6.18
CA GLU A 197 20.74 11.49 7.24
C GLU A 197 20.48 10.67 8.52
N ASN A 198 19.21 10.32 8.76
CA ASN A 198 18.79 9.59 9.96
C ASN A 198 18.41 8.13 9.68
N ALA A 199 18.93 7.52 8.63
CA ALA A 199 18.64 6.13 8.25
C ALA A 199 18.84 5.12 9.40
N LYS A 200 19.78 5.38 10.32
CA LYS A 200 20.04 4.55 11.52
C LYS A 200 18.91 4.49 12.53
N LEU A 201 17.97 5.44 12.50
CA LEU A 201 16.79 5.45 13.38
C LEU A 201 15.64 4.61 12.82
N LEU A 202 15.74 4.21 11.54
CA LEU A 202 14.77 3.38 10.86
C LEU A 202 14.96 1.91 11.20
N THR A 203 13.86 1.18 11.14
CA THR A 203 13.83 -0.27 11.37
C THR A 203 13.24 -0.95 10.13
N PRO A 204 13.72 -2.15 9.74
CA PRO A 204 13.08 -2.91 8.68
C PRO A 204 11.58 -3.05 8.94
N GLY A 205 10.75 -2.81 7.94
CA GLY A 205 9.30 -2.85 8.08
C GLY A 205 8.65 -1.53 8.52
N ASP A 206 9.40 -0.45 8.78
CA ASP A 206 8.80 0.88 8.92
C ASP A 206 8.04 1.21 7.64
N ILE A 207 6.82 1.70 7.78
CA ILE A 207 5.95 2.08 6.67
C ILE A 207 6.26 3.51 6.30
N ILE A 208 6.54 3.76 5.03
CA ILE A 208 6.88 5.08 4.51
C ILE A 208 5.83 5.55 3.50
N GLY A 209 5.30 6.76 3.70
CA GLY A 209 4.46 7.47 2.75
C GLY A 209 5.19 8.67 2.14
N PHE A 210 5.13 8.81 0.83
CA PHE A 210 5.74 9.92 0.07
C PHE A 210 4.67 10.96 -0.26
N THR A 211 4.77 12.15 0.35
CA THR A 211 3.76 13.20 0.19
C THR A 211 3.66 13.68 -1.25
N SER A 212 2.44 13.90 -1.72
CA SER A 212 2.18 14.42 -3.06
C SER A 212 2.41 15.92 -3.14
N ARG A 213 3.01 16.39 -4.22
CA ARG A 213 3.05 17.81 -4.58
C ARG A 213 1.77 18.29 -5.29
N ARG A 214 0.92 17.34 -5.71
CA ARG A 214 -0.35 17.65 -6.37
C ARG A 214 -1.35 18.21 -5.35
N ALA A 215 -2.01 19.30 -5.70
CA ALA A 215 -3.13 19.80 -4.92
C ALA A 215 -4.25 18.76 -4.87
N GLY A 216 -4.92 18.64 -3.71
CA GLY A 216 -6.02 17.70 -3.51
C GLY A 216 -5.65 16.25 -3.29
N LEU A 217 -4.36 15.89 -3.35
CA LEU A 217 -3.85 14.55 -3.07
C LEU A 217 -2.83 14.60 -1.91
N ASP A 218 -2.95 13.71 -0.95
CA ASP A 218 -2.08 13.61 0.22
C ASP A 218 -0.72 12.97 -0.11
N TYR A 219 -0.75 11.70 -0.48
CA TYR A 219 0.44 10.92 -0.84
C TYR A 219 0.32 10.40 -2.28
N TYR A 220 1.44 10.22 -2.95
CA TYR A 220 1.44 9.63 -4.29
C TYR A 220 1.99 8.20 -4.31
N HIS A 221 2.67 7.78 -3.25
CA HIS A 221 3.25 6.45 -3.14
C HIS A 221 3.51 6.06 -1.68
N THR A 222 3.56 4.75 -1.41
CA THR A 222 3.92 4.19 -0.12
C THR A 222 4.69 2.87 -0.30
N GLY A 223 5.39 2.45 0.75
CA GLY A 223 6.14 1.20 0.79
C GLY A 223 6.68 0.92 2.19
N LEU A 224 7.64 0.03 2.26
CA LEU A 224 8.27 -0.44 3.48
C LEU A 224 9.77 -0.15 3.44
N VAL A 225 10.31 0.30 4.56
CA VAL A 225 11.75 0.40 4.75
C VAL A 225 12.34 -1.01 4.81
N ALA A 226 13.44 -1.20 4.10
CA ALA A 226 14.24 -2.40 4.16
C ALA A 226 15.72 -2.04 4.17
N PHE A 227 16.58 -3.01 4.48
CA PHE A 227 18.02 -2.83 4.44
C PHE A 227 18.68 -3.91 3.60
N GLY A 228 19.62 -3.50 2.77
CA GLY A 228 20.48 -4.40 2.01
C GLY A 228 21.50 -5.13 2.90
N LYS A 229 22.21 -6.10 2.32
CA LYS A 229 23.21 -6.90 3.06
C LYS A 229 24.35 -6.05 3.63
N THR A 230 24.66 -4.92 3.02
CA THR A 230 25.69 -3.97 3.44
C THR A 230 25.15 -2.83 4.32
N GLY A 231 23.88 -2.91 4.76
CA GLY A 231 23.23 -1.88 5.56
C GLY A 231 22.69 -0.70 4.74
N GLU A 232 22.66 -0.79 3.41
CA GLU A 232 22.09 0.26 2.57
C GLU A 232 20.56 0.36 2.76
N LEU A 233 20.05 1.60 2.84
CA LEU A 233 18.63 1.88 3.00
C LEU A 233 17.87 1.60 1.69
N LEU A 234 16.89 0.70 1.75
CA LEU A 234 16.06 0.28 0.64
C LEU A 234 14.59 0.67 0.86
N LEU A 235 13.87 0.85 -0.24
CA LEU A 235 12.43 0.92 -0.31
C LEU A 235 11.91 -0.37 -0.93
N ARG A 236 11.14 -1.16 -0.18
CA ARG A 236 10.40 -2.31 -0.72
C ARG A 236 8.96 -1.88 -1.00
N ASN A 237 8.53 -1.97 -2.25
CA ASN A 237 7.27 -1.39 -2.67
C ASN A 237 6.65 -2.11 -3.86
N ALA A 238 5.31 -2.05 -3.99
CA ALA A 238 4.64 -2.45 -5.22
C ALA A 238 4.74 -1.30 -6.23
N SER A 239 5.63 -1.46 -7.20
CA SER A 239 5.99 -0.43 -8.17
C SER A 239 5.17 -0.54 -9.45
N GLN A 240 4.40 0.51 -9.76
CA GLN A 240 3.64 0.59 -11.01
C GLN A 240 4.57 0.58 -12.22
N SER A 241 5.65 1.34 -12.19
CA SER A 241 6.60 1.44 -13.30
C SER A 241 7.37 0.16 -13.58
N ARG A 242 7.58 -0.68 -12.54
CA ARG A 242 8.23 -1.99 -12.67
C ARG A 242 7.23 -3.13 -12.85
N GLY A 243 5.92 -2.87 -12.70
CA GLY A 243 4.85 -3.85 -12.82
C GLY A 243 4.84 -4.93 -11.72
N ARG A 244 5.57 -4.76 -10.63
CA ARG A 244 5.73 -5.77 -9.56
C ARG A 244 6.26 -5.18 -8.26
N VAL A 245 6.24 -5.99 -7.21
CA VAL A 245 6.92 -5.69 -5.94
C VAL A 245 8.43 -5.76 -6.15
N VAL A 246 9.14 -4.70 -5.76
CA VAL A 246 10.60 -4.55 -5.94
C VAL A 246 11.25 -3.95 -4.71
N GLU A 247 12.59 -4.01 -4.68
CA GLU A 247 13.44 -3.20 -3.82
C GLU A 247 14.19 -2.17 -4.66
N ASP A 248 14.09 -0.92 -4.27
CA ASP A 248 14.84 0.19 -4.84
C ASP A 248 15.76 0.80 -3.77
N LYS A 249 16.94 1.31 -4.15
CA LYS A 249 17.75 2.12 -3.23
C LYS A 249 16.98 3.38 -2.86
N MET A 250 16.75 3.63 -1.57
CA MET A 250 15.94 4.77 -1.11
C MET A 250 16.48 6.10 -1.67
N ALA A 251 17.80 6.30 -1.61
CA ALA A 251 18.43 7.52 -2.12
C ALA A 251 18.17 7.71 -3.63
N ALA A 252 18.25 6.63 -4.42
CA ALA A 252 17.95 6.70 -5.85
C ALA A 252 16.44 6.99 -6.09
N PHE A 253 15.55 6.33 -5.34
CA PHE A 253 14.12 6.57 -5.45
C PHE A 253 13.75 8.03 -5.19
N VAL A 254 14.22 8.62 -4.07
CA VAL A 254 13.89 10.01 -3.72
C VAL A 254 14.60 11.06 -4.58
N SER A 255 15.67 10.69 -5.30
CA SER A 255 16.37 11.59 -6.21
C SER A 255 15.66 11.75 -7.56
N VAL A 256 15.07 10.67 -8.09
CA VAL A 256 14.41 10.67 -9.42
C VAL A 256 12.92 11.00 -9.34
N ASN A 257 12.29 10.85 -8.18
CA ASN A 257 10.88 11.16 -7.96
C ASN A 257 10.72 12.56 -7.34
N PRO A 258 9.58 13.25 -7.55
CA PRO A 258 9.33 14.60 -7.03
C PRO A 258 9.01 14.60 -5.52
N VAL A 259 9.78 13.84 -4.74
CA VAL A 259 9.64 13.74 -3.27
C VAL A 259 10.21 14.99 -2.62
N LYS A 260 9.46 15.58 -1.68
CA LYS A 260 9.96 16.62 -0.80
C LYS A 260 9.90 16.18 0.67
N TYR A 261 8.81 15.55 1.06
CA TYR A 261 8.57 15.13 2.44
C TYR A 261 8.05 13.70 2.49
N VAL A 262 8.31 13.04 3.60
CA VAL A 262 7.85 11.67 3.89
C VAL A 262 7.25 11.58 5.28
N THR A 263 6.30 10.68 5.46
CA THR A 263 5.77 10.26 6.77
C THR A 263 6.25 8.86 7.06
N LEU A 264 6.57 8.57 8.32
CA LEU A 264 7.07 7.28 8.77
C LEU A 264 6.22 6.75 9.93
N LEU A 265 5.78 5.51 9.79
CA LEU A 265 5.08 4.78 10.84
C LEU A 265 5.79 3.46 11.13
N ARG A 266 5.76 3.04 12.39
CA ARG A 266 6.27 1.75 12.85
C ARG A 266 5.16 0.90 13.42
N ALA A 267 5.06 -0.34 12.99
CA ALA A 267 4.13 -1.31 13.56
C ALA A 267 4.41 -1.55 15.06
N VAL A 268 3.35 -1.72 15.83
CA VAL A 268 3.42 -2.01 17.25
C VAL A 268 3.45 -3.53 17.45
N ASN A 269 4.34 -4.01 18.32
CA ASN A 269 4.28 -5.39 18.77
C ASN A 269 3.00 -5.62 19.58
N ASN A 270 2.24 -6.67 19.26
CA ASN A 270 1.00 -7.02 19.96
C ASN A 270 0.00 -5.85 20.04
N PRO A 271 -0.51 -5.36 18.91
CA PRO A 271 -1.51 -4.31 18.93
C PRO A 271 -2.74 -4.75 19.71
N PRO A 272 -3.51 -3.82 20.30
CA PRO A 272 -4.69 -4.15 21.08
C PRO A 272 -5.64 -5.07 20.34
N ALA A 273 -6.15 -6.11 21.02
CA ALA A 273 -7.20 -6.97 20.47
C ALA A 273 -8.47 -6.14 20.21
N VAL A 274 -9.28 -6.61 19.26
CA VAL A 274 -10.60 -6.04 19.03
C VAL A 274 -11.47 -6.34 20.24
N GLU A 275 -11.87 -5.33 20.99
CA GLU A 275 -13.03 -5.50 21.88
C GLU A 275 -14.25 -5.80 21.00
N ARG A 276 -14.80 -6.99 21.15
CA ARG A 276 -16.08 -7.34 20.51
C ARG A 276 -17.16 -6.52 21.22
N ARG A 277 -17.59 -5.45 20.57
CA ARG A 277 -18.81 -4.73 20.98
C ARG A 277 -20.03 -5.38 20.36
#